data_a069dfb9f9aeac1121e7ba8e0631666f
#
_entry.id   a069dfb9f9aeac1121e7ba8e0631666f
#
_cell.length_a   1.000
_cell.length_b   1.000
_cell.length_c   1.000
_cell.angle_alpha   90.00
_cell.angle_beta   90.00
_cell.angle_gamma   90.00
#
_symmetry.space_group_name_H-M   'P 1'
#
loop_
_entity.id
_entity.type
_entity.pdbx_description
1 polymer ?
#
loop_
_entity_poly.entity_id
_entity_poly.type
_entity_poly.pdbx_seq_one_letter_code
_entity_poly.pdbx_strand_id
1 'polypeptide(L)'
;MFNILQIPAYILFRHINFPAMMPISFTFNLSYHCNSRCLTCNIWKKQAKELTKEEWHMIFRSLGSAPYWTTITGGEPFLRQDLVEIVHDLYSQCRPKIINLPTNGLLPEVVMSKVDKICAYCKKS
;
A
#
# COMPACT_ATOMS: atom_id res chain seq x y z
N MET A 1 1.54 -0.44 -17.38
CA MET A 1 0.08 -0.15 -17.47
C MET A 1 -0.63 -1.48 -17.68
N PHE A 2 -1.56 -1.87 -16.80
CA PHE A 2 -2.35 -3.08 -17.03
C PHE A 2 -3.16 -2.91 -18.31
N ASN A 3 -2.96 -3.82 -19.26
CA ASN A 3 -3.66 -3.80 -20.54
C ASN A 3 -4.55 -5.04 -20.61
N ILE A 4 -5.76 -4.88 -21.13
CA ILE A 4 -6.72 -5.97 -21.31
C ILE A 4 -6.14 -7.12 -22.16
N LEU A 5 -5.16 -6.82 -23.01
CA LEU A 5 -4.39 -7.78 -23.79
C LEU A 5 -3.50 -8.71 -22.94
N GLN A 6 -3.28 -8.38 -21.66
CA GLN A 6 -2.52 -9.24 -20.72
C GLN A 6 -3.38 -10.32 -20.07
N ILE A 7 -4.71 -10.22 -20.17
CA ILE A 7 -5.64 -11.20 -19.57
C ILE A 7 -5.32 -12.63 -20.01
N PRO A 8 -5.11 -12.94 -21.32
CA PRO A 8 -4.77 -14.28 -21.74
C PRO A 8 -3.47 -14.79 -21.10
N ALA A 9 -2.47 -13.93 -20.94
CA ALA A 9 -1.21 -14.27 -20.29
C ALA A 9 -1.40 -14.61 -18.80
N TYR A 10 -2.26 -13.88 -18.08
CA TYR A 10 -2.61 -14.19 -16.70
C TYR A 10 -3.37 -15.53 -16.59
N ILE A 11 -4.27 -15.82 -17.52
CA ILE A 11 -4.98 -17.11 -17.56
C ILE A 11 -3.97 -18.24 -17.77
N LEU A 12 -3.05 -18.08 -18.73
CA LEU A 12 -2.02 -19.06 -19.01
C LEU A 12 -1.08 -19.26 -17.79
N PHE A 13 -0.63 -18.18 -17.18
CA PHE A 13 0.18 -18.24 -15.95
C PHE A 13 -0.51 -19.04 -14.85
N ARG A 14 -1.83 -18.85 -14.66
CA ARG A 14 -2.62 -19.59 -13.66
C ARG A 14 -2.59 -21.09 -13.87
N HIS A 15 -2.54 -21.56 -15.13
CA HIS A 15 -2.61 -22.97 -15.45
C HIS A 15 -1.24 -23.67 -15.57
N ILE A 16 -0.24 -22.96 -16.08
CA ILE A 16 1.07 -23.57 -16.39
C ILE A 16 2.25 -22.80 -15.78
N ASN A 17 2.02 -21.78 -14.95
CA ASN A 17 3.04 -20.90 -14.35
C ASN A 17 3.97 -20.19 -15.36
N PHE A 18 3.49 -19.98 -16.59
CA PHE A 18 4.24 -19.31 -17.64
C PHE A 18 3.31 -18.44 -18.51
N PRO A 19 3.77 -17.24 -18.98
CA PRO A 19 5.00 -16.52 -18.54
C PRO A 19 4.90 -16.06 -17.09
N ALA A 20 6.03 -15.86 -16.42
CA ALA A 20 6.03 -15.28 -15.06
C ALA A 20 5.41 -13.88 -15.07
N MET A 21 4.35 -13.69 -14.30
CA MET A 21 3.59 -12.44 -14.25
C MET A 21 3.64 -11.84 -12.84
N MET A 22 3.88 -10.54 -12.77
CA MET A 22 3.80 -9.84 -11.49
C MET A 22 2.33 -9.68 -11.05
N PRO A 23 2.02 -9.78 -9.75
CA PRO A 23 0.69 -9.52 -9.24
C PRO A 23 0.16 -8.14 -9.65
N ILE A 24 -1.14 -8.05 -9.93
CA ILE A 24 -1.81 -6.79 -10.27
C ILE A 24 -2.05 -5.97 -9.01
N SER A 25 -2.33 -6.65 -7.89
CA SER A 25 -2.65 -6.02 -6.60
C SER A 25 -1.61 -6.37 -5.54
N PHE A 26 -1.19 -5.34 -4.81
CA PHE A 26 -0.25 -5.47 -3.69
C PHE A 26 -0.89 -4.93 -2.42
N THR A 27 -0.70 -5.64 -1.32
CA THR A 27 -1.09 -5.17 0.01
C THR A 27 0.16 -5.01 0.87
N PHE A 28 0.41 -3.78 1.33
CA PHE A 28 1.52 -3.45 2.21
C PHE A 28 1.00 -3.20 3.62
N ASN A 29 1.44 -4.01 4.55
CA ASN A 29 1.14 -3.85 5.96
C ASN A 29 2.25 -3.02 6.61
N LEU A 30 2.00 -1.72 6.85
CA LEU A 30 3.02 -0.79 7.31
C LEU A 30 3.29 -0.88 8.81
N SER A 31 2.28 -1.27 9.60
CA SER A 31 2.34 -1.18 11.05
C SER A 31 1.43 -2.20 11.72
N TYR A 32 1.79 -2.61 12.92
CA TYR A 32 0.93 -3.40 13.81
C TYR A 32 0.23 -2.53 14.85
N HIS A 33 0.61 -1.27 14.98
CA HIS A 33 -0.03 -0.34 15.93
C HIS A 33 -1.45 0.01 15.49
N CYS A 34 -2.38 -0.13 16.44
CA CYS A 34 -3.79 0.23 16.23
C CYS A 34 -4.39 0.80 17.49
N ASN A 35 -5.14 1.88 17.37
CA ASN A 35 -5.91 2.50 18.46
C ASN A 35 -7.31 1.89 18.62
N SER A 36 -7.71 0.95 17.75
CA SER A 36 -8.96 0.19 17.86
C SER A 36 -8.71 -1.23 18.36
N ARG A 37 -9.67 -1.77 19.11
CA ARG A 37 -9.63 -3.12 19.68
C ARG A 37 -10.81 -3.95 19.21
N CYS A 38 -10.93 -4.11 17.88
CA CYS A 38 -12.00 -4.90 17.28
C CYS A 38 -11.98 -6.34 17.80
N LEU A 39 -13.16 -6.90 18.07
CA LEU A 39 -13.30 -8.22 18.70
C LEU A 39 -12.64 -9.35 17.91
N THR A 40 -12.69 -9.31 16.60
CA THR A 40 -12.16 -10.34 15.70
C THR A 40 -10.72 -10.08 15.26
N CYS A 41 -10.20 -8.85 15.49
CA CYS A 41 -8.87 -8.45 15.06
C CYS A 41 -7.95 -8.31 16.26
N ASN A 42 -6.86 -9.06 16.26
CA ASN A 42 -5.87 -9.04 17.34
C ASN A 42 -4.54 -8.40 16.91
N ILE A 43 -4.54 -7.61 15.84
CA ILE A 43 -3.31 -7.01 15.28
C ILE A 43 -2.59 -6.13 16.31
N TRP A 44 -3.33 -5.40 17.12
CA TRP A 44 -2.83 -4.51 18.17
C TRP A 44 -2.07 -5.21 19.29
N LYS A 45 -2.21 -6.54 19.41
CA LYS A 45 -1.45 -7.37 20.37
C LYS A 45 -0.08 -7.77 19.83
N LYS A 46 0.14 -7.65 18.52
CA LYS A 46 1.39 -8.05 17.90
C LYS A 46 2.45 -6.99 18.15
N GLN A 47 3.62 -7.46 18.59
CA GLN A 47 4.83 -6.65 18.68
C GLN A 47 5.83 -7.21 17.67
N ALA A 48 6.16 -6.44 16.68
CA ALA A 48 7.17 -6.79 15.69
C ALA A 48 7.93 -5.52 15.29
N LYS A 49 9.17 -5.70 14.87
CA LYS A 49 9.95 -4.61 14.26
C LYS A 49 9.27 -4.22 12.96
N GLU A 50 8.89 -2.96 12.86
CA GLU A 50 8.34 -2.38 11.64
C GLU A 50 9.46 -1.97 10.70
N LEU A 51 9.20 -2.04 9.40
CA LEU A 51 10.13 -1.55 8.39
C LEU A 51 10.24 -0.03 8.47
N THR A 52 11.45 0.46 8.31
CA THR A 52 11.73 1.89 8.20
C THR A 52 11.28 2.45 6.85
N LYS A 53 11.24 3.76 6.74
CA LYS A 53 10.94 4.43 5.46
C LYS A 53 11.94 4.05 4.37
N GLU A 54 13.21 3.93 4.72
CA GLU A 54 14.30 3.56 3.80
C GLU A 54 14.16 2.10 3.31
N GLU A 55 13.73 1.19 4.19
CA GLU A 55 13.44 -0.19 3.80
C GLU A 55 12.22 -0.26 2.86
N TRP A 56 11.17 0.54 3.11
CA TRP A 56 10.05 0.68 2.18
C TRP A 56 10.47 1.25 0.83
N HIS A 57 11.36 2.25 0.81
CA HIS A 57 11.93 2.80 -0.41
C HIS A 57 12.59 1.72 -1.27
N MET A 58 13.43 0.88 -0.67
CA MET A 58 14.09 -0.22 -1.38
C MET A 58 13.08 -1.21 -1.98
N ILE A 59 12.01 -1.53 -1.23
CA ILE A 59 10.93 -2.42 -1.69
C ILE A 59 10.24 -1.81 -2.91
N PHE A 60 9.78 -0.55 -2.83
CA PHE A 60 9.08 0.10 -3.92
C PHE A 60 9.95 0.25 -5.17
N ARG A 61 11.21 0.60 -4.98
CA ARG A 61 12.17 0.65 -6.08
C ARG A 61 12.35 -0.71 -6.78
N SER A 62 12.37 -1.80 -6.02
CA SER A 62 12.49 -3.15 -6.59
C SER A 62 11.25 -3.59 -7.36
N LEU A 63 10.07 -3.13 -6.96
CA LEU A 63 8.81 -3.43 -7.63
C LEU A 63 8.62 -2.63 -8.93
N GLY A 64 9.19 -1.43 -8.99
CA GLY A 64 9.02 -0.53 -10.12
C GLY A 64 7.53 -0.30 -10.43
N SER A 65 7.16 -0.23 -11.70
CA SER A 65 5.78 0.02 -12.15
C SER A 65 4.85 -1.21 -12.12
N ALA A 66 5.24 -2.29 -11.42
CA ALA A 66 4.43 -3.51 -11.34
C ALA A 66 3.07 -3.32 -10.65
N PRO A 67 2.96 -2.61 -9.51
CA PRO A 67 1.68 -2.44 -8.82
C PRO A 67 0.69 -1.62 -9.63
N TYR A 68 -0.47 -2.20 -9.95
CA TYR A 68 -1.59 -1.45 -10.52
C TYR A 68 -2.55 -0.97 -9.40
N TRP A 69 -2.90 -1.87 -8.50
CA TRP A 69 -3.71 -1.59 -7.31
C TRP A 69 -2.85 -1.82 -6.06
N THR A 70 -2.83 -0.85 -5.18
CA THR A 70 -2.07 -0.93 -3.94
C THR A 70 -2.98 -0.64 -2.76
N THR A 71 -2.99 -1.54 -1.79
CA THR A 71 -3.63 -1.31 -0.49
C THR A 71 -2.54 -1.11 0.56
N ILE A 72 -2.52 0.05 1.20
CA ILE A 72 -1.64 0.35 2.32
C ILE A 72 -2.46 0.19 3.60
N THR A 73 -2.12 -0.80 4.40
CA THR A 73 -2.88 -1.21 5.57
C THR A 73 -1.96 -1.50 6.77
N GLY A 74 -2.51 -2.16 7.76
CA GLY A 74 -1.82 -2.53 8.99
C GLY A 74 -2.79 -2.58 10.15
N GLY A 75 -2.35 -2.10 11.31
CA GLY A 75 -3.26 -1.75 12.40
C GLY A 75 -4.11 -0.55 11.98
N GLU A 76 -3.70 0.65 12.39
CA GLU A 76 -4.23 1.90 11.85
C GLU A 76 -3.08 2.64 11.14
N PRO A 77 -3.04 2.67 9.81
CA PRO A 77 -1.92 3.25 9.08
C PRO A 77 -1.73 4.76 9.35
N PHE A 78 -2.81 5.47 9.68
CA PHE A 78 -2.75 6.90 9.99
C PHE A 78 -2.10 7.23 11.33
N LEU A 79 -1.82 6.25 12.20
CA LEU A 79 -0.98 6.44 13.39
C LEU A 79 0.50 6.57 13.03
N ARG A 80 0.93 6.00 11.91
CA ARG A 80 2.32 6.04 11.48
C ARG A 80 2.71 7.46 11.05
N GLN A 81 3.75 8.03 11.66
CA GLN A 81 4.11 9.44 11.43
C GLN A 81 4.60 9.71 10.01
N ASP A 82 5.38 8.81 9.46
CA ASP A 82 5.99 8.89 8.12
C ASP A 82 5.07 8.32 7.00
N LEU A 83 3.77 8.12 7.27
CA LEU A 83 2.81 7.58 6.28
C LEU A 83 2.80 8.40 4.98
N VAL A 84 2.79 9.73 5.08
CA VAL A 84 2.71 10.61 3.91
C VAL A 84 3.94 10.43 3.02
N GLU A 85 5.12 10.38 3.61
CA GLU A 85 6.40 10.19 2.91
C GLU A 85 6.47 8.81 2.26
N ILE A 86 6.00 7.75 2.94
CA ILE A 86 5.94 6.39 2.39
C ILE A 86 4.99 6.33 1.19
N VAL A 87 3.82 6.97 1.28
CA VAL A 87 2.86 7.01 0.16
C VAL A 87 3.41 7.82 -1.01
N HIS A 88 4.08 8.94 -0.74
CA HIS A 88 4.75 9.72 -1.79
C HIS A 88 5.82 8.87 -2.50
N ASP A 89 6.61 8.13 -1.74
CA ASP A 89 7.65 7.28 -2.30
C ASP A 89 7.07 6.14 -3.13
N LEU A 90 6.06 5.44 -2.62
CA LEU A 90 5.30 4.46 -3.39
C LEU A 90 4.79 5.05 -4.72
N TYR A 91 4.17 6.24 -4.65
CA TYR A 91 3.63 6.87 -5.85
C TYR A 91 4.72 7.27 -6.85
N SER A 92 5.85 7.79 -6.38
CA SER A 92 6.96 8.20 -7.24
C SER A 92 7.65 7.02 -7.92
N GLN A 93 7.85 5.91 -7.20
CA GLN A 93 8.55 4.73 -7.70
C GLN A 93 7.65 3.81 -8.54
N CYS A 94 6.42 3.57 -8.08
CA CYS A 94 5.55 2.56 -8.66
C CYS A 94 4.43 3.13 -9.55
N ARG A 95 4.01 4.37 -9.32
CA ARG A 95 2.89 5.02 -10.05
C ARG A 95 1.63 4.15 -10.16
N PRO A 96 1.15 3.57 -9.05
CA PRO A 96 -0.05 2.74 -9.08
C PRO A 96 -1.25 3.58 -9.54
N LYS A 97 -2.23 2.92 -10.19
CA LYS A 97 -3.46 3.61 -10.62
C LYS A 97 -4.43 3.81 -9.47
N ILE A 98 -4.37 2.93 -8.48
CA ILE A 98 -5.26 2.98 -7.31
C ILE A 98 -4.40 2.76 -6.07
N ILE A 99 -4.52 3.72 -5.12
CA ILE A 99 -3.99 3.59 -3.78
C ILE A 99 -5.19 3.57 -2.82
N ASN A 100 -5.38 2.45 -2.14
CA ASN A 100 -6.40 2.26 -1.13
C ASN A 100 -5.79 2.37 0.27
N LEU A 101 -6.35 3.23 1.11
CA LEU A 101 -5.92 3.54 2.47
C LEU A 101 -7.08 3.33 3.43
N PRO A 102 -7.35 2.09 3.86
CA PRO A 102 -8.38 1.82 4.85
C PRO A 102 -8.00 2.44 6.21
N THR A 103 -8.99 2.99 6.90
CA THR A 103 -8.84 3.57 8.24
C THR A 103 -10.03 3.20 9.11
N ASN A 104 -9.82 3.13 10.43
CA ASN A 104 -10.90 2.96 11.40
C ASN A 104 -11.65 4.28 11.69
N GLY A 105 -11.16 5.41 11.21
CA GLY A 105 -11.80 6.71 11.32
C GLY A 105 -11.80 7.35 12.71
N LEU A 106 -11.10 6.77 13.71
CA LEU A 106 -11.13 7.27 15.08
C LEU A 106 -10.36 8.60 15.28
N LEU A 107 -9.58 9.01 14.29
CA LEU A 107 -8.79 10.24 14.32
C LEU A 107 -9.05 11.08 13.06
N PRO A 108 -10.29 11.60 12.87
CA PRO A 108 -10.69 12.21 11.61
C PRO A 108 -9.81 13.40 11.20
N GLU A 109 -9.38 14.24 12.12
CA GLU A 109 -8.52 15.39 11.84
C GLU A 109 -7.14 14.97 11.32
N VAL A 110 -6.55 13.93 11.93
CA VAL A 110 -5.26 13.37 11.48
C VAL A 110 -5.40 12.74 10.10
N VAL A 111 -6.49 12.00 9.87
CA VAL A 111 -6.79 11.37 8.58
C VAL A 111 -6.91 12.45 7.51
N MET A 112 -7.77 13.46 7.73
CA MET A 112 -7.99 14.57 6.79
C MET A 112 -6.68 15.28 6.45
N SER A 113 -5.92 15.69 7.47
CA SER A 113 -4.64 16.39 7.27
C SER A 113 -3.63 15.57 6.44
N LYS A 114 -3.53 14.27 6.69
CA LYS A 114 -2.61 13.40 5.93
C LYS A 114 -3.11 13.13 4.51
N VAL A 115 -4.42 12.91 4.33
CA VAL A 115 -5.04 12.71 3.01
C VAL A 115 -4.85 13.94 2.13
N ASP A 116 -5.05 15.16 2.68
CA ASP A 116 -4.84 16.39 1.91
C ASP A 116 -3.41 16.51 1.38
N LYS A 117 -2.41 16.17 2.21
CA LYS A 117 -0.99 16.18 1.81
C LYS A 117 -0.71 15.14 0.72
N ILE A 118 -1.25 13.93 0.87
CA ILE A 118 -1.11 12.85 -0.13
C ILE A 118 -1.74 13.27 -1.46
N CYS A 119 -2.98 13.76 -1.43
CA CYS A 119 -3.70 14.19 -2.63
C CYS A 119 -3.03 15.37 -3.32
N ALA A 120 -2.51 16.34 -2.57
CA ALA A 120 -1.79 17.48 -3.13
C ALA A 120 -0.54 17.06 -3.90
N TYR A 121 0.13 16.00 -3.45
CA TYR A 121 1.28 15.44 -4.15
C TYR A 121 0.85 14.66 -5.40
N CYS A 122 -0.10 13.75 -5.28
CA CYS A 122 -0.55 12.91 -6.38
C CYS A 122 -1.23 13.67 -7.55
N LYS A 123 -1.81 14.86 -7.27
CA LYS A 123 -2.39 15.72 -8.31
C LYS A 123 -1.37 16.50 -9.14
N LYS A 124 -0.15 16.66 -8.62
CA LYS A 124 0.93 17.41 -9.30
C LYS A 124 1.81 16.54 -10.19
N SER A 125 1.56 15.25 -10.22
CA SER A 125 2.30 14.24 -10.97
C SER A 125 1.45 13.68 -12.07
#